data_9e405a7b8af87ece0afabfa342c43abe
#
_entry.id   9e405a7b8af87ece0afabfa342c43abe
#
_cell.length_a   1.000
_cell.length_b   1.000
_cell.length_c   1.000
_cell.angle_alpha   90.00
_cell.angle_beta   90.00
_cell.angle_gamma   90.00
#
_symmetry.space_group_name_H-M   'P 1'
#
loop_
_entity.id
_entity.type
_entity.pdbx_description
1 polymer ?
#
loop_
_entity_poly.entity_id
_entity_poly.type
_entity_poly.pdbx_seq_one_letter_code
_entity_poly.pdbx_strand_id
1 'polypeptide(L)'
;MLDIRFLRENPEVVKQNIRNKFQDNKLPMVDEVIELDKRNREIKQEVEALRAERNKISKMIGGLMKEGKREEAEEAKKQVTANAETVERLSAEEKEVEEKIKTIMMTIPNIIDPSVPIGKDDSENVEVQKYGEPVVPDYEIPYHADIMESFNGIDLDSARKVAGNGFYYLMGDIARLHSAVISYARDFMINRGFTYCIPPFMIRSDVVTGVMSFAEMYAMMYKIEGEDLYIIGTSEHSMIGKFIDTIIPEEELPKTLTSYSPCFRKEKGAHGLEERGVYRIHQFEKQEMIVVCKPEESPMWFDKLWQNTVDLFRSLDIPVRTLECCSGDLADLKVKSVDVEAWSPRQKKYFEVGSCSNLGDAQARRLKIRVNGKGEKYLAHTLNNTVVAPPRMLIAFLENNLQADGSVSIPEALRSYMGGMSAITPNK
;
A
#
# COMPACT_ATOMS: atom_id res chain seq x y z
N MET A 1 3.13 -7.54 8.02
CA MET A 1 3.40 -8.89 8.62
C MET A 1 3.57 -8.70 10.10
N LEU A 2 2.90 -9.49 10.92
CA LEU A 2 3.06 -9.46 12.38
C LEU A 2 4.44 -9.96 12.83
N ASP A 3 4.82 -9.63 14.07
CA ASP A 3 5.94 -10.28 14.75
C ASP A 3 5.54 -11.71 15.15
N ILE A 4 6.36 -12.70 14.80
CA ILE A 4 6.09 -14.11 15.13
C ILE A 4 6.14 -14.36 16.64
N ARG A 5 6.93 -13.58 17.39
CA ARG A 5 6.95 -13.65 18.86
C ARG A 5 5.63 -13.15 19.43
N PHE A 6 5.16 -12.00 18.93
CA PHE A 6 3.86 -11.46 19.33
C PHE A 6 2.74 -12.47 19.09
N LEU A 7 2.69 -13.08 17.89
CA LEU A 7 1.69 -14.07 17.53
C LEU A 7 1.75 -15.29 18.48
N ARG A 8 2.93 -15.81 18.75
CA ARG A 8 3.15 -16.94 19.66
C ARG A 8 2.75 -16.66 21.10
N GLU A 9 3.05 -15.46 21.58
CA GLU A 9 2.76 -15.03 22.96
C GLU A 9 1.30 -14.61 23.15
N ASN A 10 0.63 -14.16 22.06
CA ASN A 10 -0.72 -13.61 22.08
C ASN A 10 -1.63 -14.23 21.01
N PRO A 11 -1.74 -15.57 20.88
CA PRO A 11 -2.48 -16.19 19.77
C PRO A 11 -3.96 -15.82 19.78
N GLU A 12 -4.58 -15.68 20.95
CA GLU A 12 -6.00 -15.33 21.05
C GLU A 12 -6.27 -13.87 20.63
N VAL A 13 -5.33 -12.96 20.84
CA VAL A 13 -5.44 -11.58 20.34
C VAL A 13 -5.43 -11.59 18.82
N VAL A 14 -4.53 -12.37 18.20
CA VAL A 14 -4.46 -12.50 16.73
C VAL A 14 -5.73 -13.15 16.18
N LYS A 15 -6.22 -14.22 16.80
CA LYS A 15 -7.48 -14.88 16.40
C LYS A 15 -8.67 -13.95 16.54
N GLN A 16 -8.75 -13.16 17.63
CA GLN A 16 -9.82 -12.18 17.78
C GLN A 16 -9.76 -11.09 16.73
N ASN A 17 -8.57 -10.61 16.38
CA ASN A 17 -8.37 -9.65 15.29
C ASN A 17 -8.83 -10.22 13.93
N ILE A 18 -8.54 -11.49 13.63
CA ILE A 18 -9.02 -12.18 12.43
C ILE A 18 -10.56 -12.22 12.41
N ARG A 19 -11.21 -12.54 13.53
CA ARG A 19 -12.69 -12.51 13.65
C ARG A 19 -13.24 -11.10 13.45
N ASN A 20 -12.61 -10.11 14.06
CA ASN A 20 -13.01 -8.70 13.91
C ASN A 20 -12.92 -8.23 12.45
N LYS A 21 -12.03 -8.82 11.64
CA LYS A 21 -11.90 -8.57 10.20
C LYS A 21 -12.78 -9.48 9.34
N PHE A 22 -13.63 -10.31 9.93
CA PHE A 22 -14.50 -11.27 9.21
C PHE A 22 -13.74 -12.24 8.29
N GLN A 23 -12.54 -12.66 8.73
CA GLN A 23 -11.65 -13.55 7.96
C GLN A 23 -11.47 -14.90 8.64
N ASP A 24 -12.53 -15.51 9.17
CA ASP A 24 -12.49 -16.72 10.00
C ASP A 24 -11.78 -17.91 9.31
N ASN A 25 -11.77 -17.94 7.98
CA ASN A 25 -11.00 -18.91 7.20
C ASN A 25 -9.50 -18.89 7.48
N LYS A 26 -8.97 -17.81 8.07
CA LYS A 26 -7.55 -17.66 8.44
C LYS A 26 -7.25 -18.13 9.87
N LEU A 27 -8.25 -18.42 10.70
CA LEU A 27 -8.05 -18.85 12.09
C LEU A 27 -7.12 -20.06 12.23
N PRO A 28 -7.24 -21.15 11.43
CA PRO A 28 -6.33 -22.30 11.53
C PRO A 28 -4.86 -21.96 11.26
N MET A 29 -4.58 -20.91 10.50
CA MET A 29 -3.22 -20.47 10.16
C MET A 29 -2.43 -20.03 11.39
N VAL A 30 -3.11 -19.53 12.42
CA VAL A 30 -2.48 -19.10 13.68
C VAL A 30 -1.85 -20.30 14.41
N ASP A 31 -2.61 -21.37 14.53
CA ASP A 31 -2.13 -22.59 15.20
C ASP A 31 -1.04 -23.27 14.35
N GLU A 32 -1.25 -23.35 13.03
CA GLU A 32 -0.27 -23.93 12.10
C GLU A 32 1.09 -23.21 12.18
N VAL A 33 1.11 -21.89 12.19
CA VAL A 33 2.38 -21.14 12.24
C VAL A 33 3.08 -21.30 13.60
N ILE A 34 2.34 -21.46 14.69
CA ILE A 34 2.90 -21.75 16.02
C ILE A 34 3.62 -23.09 16.04
N GLU A 35 3.00 -24.13 15.48
CA GLU A 35 3.60 -25.47 15.39
C GLU A 35 4.84 -25.45 14.46
N LEU A 36 4.76 -24.78 13.33
CA LEU A 36 5.90 -24.61 12.43
C LEU A 36 7.06 -23.82 13.08
N ASP A 37 6.77 -22.76 13.83
CA ASP A 37 7.78 -22.00 14.57
C ASP A 37 8.44 -22.85 15.65
N LYS A 38 7.67 -23.68 16.35
CA LYS A 38 8.21 -24.64 17.32
C LYS A 38 9.16 -25.62 16.64
N ARG A 39 8.74 -26.21 15.53
CA ARG A 39 9.57 -27.15 14.74
C ARG A 39 10.84 -26.47 14.21
N ASN A 40 10.74 -25.25 13.72
CA ASN A 40 11.89 -24.47 13.24
C ASN A 40 12.95 -24.25 14.35
N ARG A 41 12.48 -23.94 15.56
CA ARG A 41 13.38 -23.76 16.70
C ARG A 41 14.05 -25.08 17.14
N GLU A 42 13.30 -26.19 17.12
CA GLU A 42 13.84 -27.52 17.39
C GLU A 42 14.92 -27.90 16.38
N ILE A 43 14.66 -27.71 15.08
CA ILE A 43 15.63 -27.97 14.02
C ILE A 43 16.91 -27.16 14.22
N LYS A 44 16.77 -25.85 14.49
CA LYS A 44 17.94 -24.98 14.73
C LYS A 44 18.78 -25.44 15.91
N GLN A 45 18.16 -25.85 17.02
CA GLN A 45 18.87 -26.39 18.18
C GLN A 45 19.59 -27.71 17.85
N GLU A 46 18.93 -28.62 17.12
CA GLU A 46 19.49 -29.88 16.72
C GLU A 46 20.68 -29.72 15.76
N VAL A 47 20.55 -28.85 14.76
CA VAL A 47 21.65 -28.52 13.81
C VAL A 47 22.83 -27.90 14.54
N GLU A 48 22.59 -27.00 15.49
CA GLU A 48 23.66 -26.38 16.28
C GLU A 48 24.38 -27.41 17.17
N ALA A 49 23.66 -28.30 17.82
CA ALA A 49 24.21 -29.38 18.63
C ALA A 49 25.06 -30.34 17.79
N LEU A 50 24.56 -30.78 16.61
CA LEU A 50 25.28 -31.67 15.68
C LEU A 50 26.54 -31.02 15.13
N ARG A 51 26.51 -29.72 14.83
CA ARG A 51 27.70 -28.96 14.40
C ARG A 51 28.74 -28.88 15.49
N ALA A 52 28.33 -28.63 16.75
CA ALA A 52 29.24 -28.59 17.89
C ALA A 52 29.87 -29.96 18.14
N GLU A 53 29.07 -31.05 18.11
CA GLU A 53 29.53 -32.43 18.24
C GLU A 53 30.52 -32.80 17.12
N ARG A 54 30.21 -32.50 15.87
CA ARG A 54 31.10 -32.72 14.74
C ARG A 54 32.47 -32.05 14.94
N ASN A 55 32.47 -30.79 15.43
CA ASN A 55 33.71 -30.07 15.68
C ASN A 55 34.53 -30.73 16.79
N LYS A 56 33.88 -31.28 17.84
CA LYS A 56 34.50 -32.01 18.92
C LYS A 56 35.12 -33.32 18.41
N ILE A 57 34.36 -34.12 17.68
CA ILE A 57 34.84 -35.39 17.11
C ILE A 57 35.97 -35.16 16.11
N SER A 58 35.89 -34.13 15.27
CA SER A 58 36.98 -33.81 14.32
C SER A 58 38.31 -33.49 15.00
N LYS A 59 38.27 -32.83 16.17
CA LYS A 59 39.48 -32.62 17.00
C LYS A 59 40.00 -33.93 17.59
N MET A 60 39.12 -34.83 18.03
CA MET A 60 39.48 -36.15 18.57
C MET A 60 40.18 -37.01 17.52
N ILE A 61 39.71 -37.03 16.27
CA ILE A 61 40.30 -37.80 15.17
C ILE A 61 41.77 -37.48 15.03
N GLY A 62 42.17 -36.17 15.11
CA GLY A 62 43.55 -35.75 15.04
C GLY A 62 44.45 -36.31 16.17
N GLY A 63 43.87 -36.46 17.37
CA GLY A 63 44.53 -37.10 18.53
C GLY A 63 44.70 -38.62 18.35
N LEU A 64 43.60 -39.32 17.99
CA LEU A 64 43.58 -40.75 17.78
C LEU A 64 44.54 -41.20 16.69
N MET A 65 44.64 -40.42 15.62
CA MET A 65 45.64 -40.70 14.54
C MET A 65 47.07 -40.57 15.02
N LYS A 66 47.36 -39.60 15.88
CA LYS A 66 48.71 -39.42 16.47
C LYS A 66 49.05 -40.56 17.45
N GLU A 67 48.07 -41.10 18.15
CA GLU A 67 48.20 -42.22 19.08
C GLU A 67 48.24 -43.59 18.37
N GLY A 68 48.04 -43.65 17.06
CA GLY A 68 48.05 -44.88 16.26
C GLY A 68 46.71 -45.68 16.38
N LYS A 69 45.67 -45.16 16.97
CA LYS A 69 44.34 -45.80 17.17
C LYS A 69 43.47 -45.64 15.87
N ARG A 70 43.89 -46.35 14.84
CA ARG A 70 43.27 -46.23 13.50
C ARG A 70 41.78 -46.64 13.45
N GLU A 71 41.42 -47.72 14.13
CA GLU A 71 40.04 -48.22 14.13
C GLU A 71 39.09 -47.24 14.81
N GLU A 72 39.49 -46.66 15.96
CA GLU A 72 38.72 -45.66 16.66
C GLU A 72 38.60 -44.35 15.84
N ALA A 73 39.65 -43.98 15.12
CA ALA A 73 39.62 -42.83 14.23
C ALA A 73 38.71 -43.05 13.01
N GLU A 74 38.64 -44.25 12.44
CA GLU A 74 37.68 -44.57 11.36
C GLU A 74 36.23 -44.55 11.82
N GLU A 75 35.95 -45.08 13.02
CA GLU A 75 34.61 -45.00 13.60
C GLU A 75 34.19 -43.54 13.88
N ALA A 76 35.06 -42.74 14.41
CA ALA A 76 34.85 -41.29 14.58
C ALA A 76 34.60 -40.58 13.24
N LYS A 77 35.27 -40.94 12.18
CA LYS A 77 35.00 -40.39 10.83
C LYS A 77 33.61 -40.77 10.33
N LYS A 78 33.16 -42.04 10.51
CA LYS A 78 31.81 -42.44 10.14
C LYS A 78 30.76 -41.58 10.90
N GLN A 79 30.98 -41.35 12.18
CA GLN A 79 30.10 -40.50 12.97
C GLN A 79 30.05 -39.05 12.45
N VAL A 80 31.18 -38.49 12.08
CA VAL A 80 31.27 -37.15 11.43
C VAL A 80 30.44 -37.12 10.14
N THR A 81 30.57 -38.18 9.32
CA THR A 81 29.82 -38.29 8.06
C THR A 81 28.30 -38.39 8.31
N ALA A 82 27.87 -39.23 9.23
CA ALA A 82 26.46 -39.37 9.60
C ALA A 82 25.88 -38.05 10.16
N ASN A 83 26.65 -37.34 10.99
CA ASN A 83 26.25 -36.03 11.50
C ASN A 83 26.14 -35.01 10.34
N ALA A 84 27.03 -35.05 9.36
CA ALA A 84 26.98 -34.14 8.22
C ALA A 84 25.72 -34.39 7.34
N GLU A 85 25.40 -35.65 7.06
CA GLU A 85 24.18 -36.03 6.32
C GLU A 85 22.91 -35.60 7.07
N THR A 86 22.88 -35.74 8.40
CA THR A 86 21.76 -35.33 9.23
C THR A 86 21.62 -33.79 9.21
N VAL A 87 22.72 -33.04 9.32
CA VAL A 87 22.73 -31.58 9.25
C VAL A 87 22.22 -31.10 7.87
N GLU A 88 22.61 -31.76 6.79
CA GLU A 88 22.13 -31.42 5.44
C GLU A 88 20.62 -31.61 5.30
N ARG A 89 20.10 -32.76 5.74
CA ARG A 89 18.65 -33.07 5.74
C ARG A 89 17.86 -32.05 6.59
N LEU A 90 18.31 -31.77 7.81
CA LEU A 90 17.67 -30.82 8.71
C LEU A 90 17.74 -29.39 8.18
N SER A 91 18.84 -28.98 7.53
CA SER A 91 18.95 -27.67 6.90
C SER A 91 18.03 -27.51 5.68
N ALA A 92 17.75 -28.59 4.96
CA ALA A 92 16.72 -28.59 3.90
C ALA A 92 15.32 -28.44 4.48
N GLU A 93 14.99 -29.20 5.54
CA GLU A 93 13.72 -29.09 6.27
C GLU A 93 13.53 -27.69 6.86
N GLU A 94 14.60 -27.11 7.44
CA GLU A 94 14.57 -25.72 7.98
C GLU A 94 14.10 -24.72 6.92
N LYS A 95 14.67 -24.79 5.72
CA LYS A 95 14.29 -23.89 4.62
C LYS A 95 12.82 -24.04 4.23
N GLU A 96 12.33 -25.29 4.13
CA GLU A 96 10.92 -25.54 3.81
C GLU A 96 9.99 -24.99 4.89
N VAL A 97 10.34 -25.19 6.16
CA VAL A 97 9.56 -24.71 7.30
C VAL A 97 9.58 -23.17 7.34
N GLU A 98 10.73 -22.53 7.12
CA GLU A 98 10.85 -21.07 7.06
C GLU A 98 10.00 -20.45 5.94
N GLU A 99 9.99 -21.05 4.74
CA GLU A 99 9.16 -20.56 3.64
C GLU A 99 7.65 -20.73 3.93
N LYS A 100 7.24 -21.81 4.58
CA LYS A 100 5.85 -22.01 5.03
C LYS A 100 5.45 -20.97 6.06
N ILE A 101 6.29 -20.78 7.09
CA ILE A 101 6.09 -19.74 8.11
C ILE A 101 5.93 -18.37 7.45
N LYS A 102 6.83 -18.01 6.55
CA LYS A 102 6.81 -16.73 5.85
C LYS A 102 5.49 -16.55 5.08
N THR A 103 5.08 -17.55 4.32
CA THR A 103 3.85 -17.52 3.51
C THR A 103 2.62 -17.30 4.40
N ILE A 104 2.49 -18.04 5.50
CA ILE A 104 1.37 -17.92 6.42
C ILE A 104 1.40 -16.54 7.11
N MET A 105 2.56 -16.12 7.62
CA MET A 105 2.72 -14.81 8.27
C MET A 105 2.42 -13.64 7.35
N MET A 106 2.66 -13.77 6.05
CA MET A 106 2.30 -12.75 5.05
C MET A 106 0.81 -12.75 4.72
N THR A 107 0.07 -13.80 5.09
CA THR A 107 -1.37 -13.93 4.86
C THR A 107 -2.20 -13.52 6.08
N ILE A 108 -1.67 -13.68 7.29
CA ILE A 108 -2.31 -13.22 8.53
C ILE A 108 -2.37 -11.68 8.52
N PRO A 109 -3.56 -11.08 8.77
CA PRO A 109 -3.73 -9.62 8.75
C PRO A 109 -3.00 -8.96 9.92
N ASN A 110 -2.63 -7.69 9.74
CA ASN A 110 -2.09 -6.84 10.79
C ASN A 110 -3.14 -6.61 11.89
N ILE A 111 -2.68 -6.31 13.10
CA ILE A 111 -3.59 -5.94 14.21
C ILE A 111 -4.14 -4.54 13.92
N ILE A 112 -5.46 -4.42 13.93
CA ILE A 112 -6.15 -3.14 13.76
C ILE A 112 -6.02 -2.29 15.02
N ASP A 113 -6.04 -0.97 14.85
CA ASP A 113 -6.09 -0.02 15.95
C ASP A 113 -7.39 -0.22 16.77
N PRO A 114 -7.33 -0.15 18.12
CA PRO A 114 -8.52 -0.32 18.97
C PRO A 114 -9.66 0.66 18.68
N SER A 115 -9.38 1.81 18.06
CA SER A 115 -10.39 2.80 17.68
C SER A 115 -11.15 2.44 16.40
N VAL A 116 -10.68 1.46 15.61
CA VAL A 116 -11.32 1.06 14.35
C VAL A 116 -12.71 0.48 14.63
N PRO A 117 -13.77 1.01 14.00
CA PRO A 117 -15.12 0.47 14.14
C PRO A 117 -15.19 -0.96 13.59
N ILE A 118 -15.91 -1.83 14.32
CA ILE A 118 -16.15 -3.20 13.88
C ILE A 118 -17.32 -3.20 12.90
N GLY A 119 -17.08 -3.62 11.67
CA GLY A 119 -18.06 -3.69 10.60
C GLY A 119 -17.61 -4.67 9.53
N LYS A 120 -18.55 -5.18 8.74
CA LYS A 120 -18.33 -6.27 7.79
C LYS A 120 -17.72 -5.81 6.46
N ASP A 121 -18.18 -4.68 5.95
CA ASP A 121 -17.80 -4.14 4.65
C ASP A 121 -17.94 -2.61 4.62
N ASP A 122 -17.64 -1.99 3.48
CA ASP A 122 -17.62 -0.54 3.26
C ASP A 122 -18.93 0.17 3.59
N SER A 123 -20.08 -0.53 3.57
CA SER A 123 -21.38 0.02 3.93
C SER A 123 -21.51 0.37 5.43
N GLU A 124 -20.61 -0.18 6.26
CA GLU A 124 -20.55 0.06 7.70
C GLU A 124 -19.41 1.02 8.11
N ASN A 125 -18.76 1.66 7.13
CA ASN A 125 -17.80 2.73 7.39
C ASN A 125 -18.48 3.92 8.08
N VAL A 126 -17.78 4.56 9.01
CA VAL A 126 -18.34 5.58 9.89
C VAL A 126 -17.98 6.99 9.40
N GLU A 127 -18.99 7.81 9.09
CA GLU A 127 -18.78 9.22 8.78
C GLU A 127 -18.22 9.95 10.01
N VAL A 128 -17.03 10.57 9.85
CA VAL A 128 -16.37 11.30 10.92
C VAL A 128 -16.73 12.78 10.85
N GLN A 129 -16.56 13.41 9.68
CA GLN A 129 -16.81 14.84 9.53
C GLN A 129 -17.09 15.22 8.07
N LYS A 130 -17.90 16.27 7.89
CA LYS A 130 -18.12 16.96 6.62
C LYS A 130 -17.42 18.31 6.60
N TYR A 131 -16.92 18.66 5.43
CA TYR A 131 -16.22 19.91 5.17
C TYR A 131 -16.84 20.61 3.96
N GLY A 132 -17.39 21.79 4.18
CA GLY A 132 -18.14 22.54 3.19
C GLY A 132 -19.56 22.06 3.00
N GLU A 133 -20.38 22.96 2.47
CA GLU A 133 -21.81 22.72 2.24
C GLU A 133 -22.03 22.06 0.89
N PRO A 134 -22.65 20.87 0.83
CA PRO A 134 -23.09 20.25 -0.41
C PRO A 134 -24.12 21.11 -1.12
N VAL A 135 -23.88 21.48 -2.36
CA VAL A 135 -24.81 22.24 -3.18
C VAL A 135 -25.35 21.36 -4.29
N VAL A 136 -26.67 21.44 -4.54
CA VAL A 136 -27.31 20.88 -5.73
C VAL A 136 -27.88 22.05 -6.49
N PRO A 137 -27.36 22.37 -7.70
CA PRO A 137 -27.88 23.48 -8.49
C PRO A 137 -29.31 23.20 -8.98
N ASP A 138 -30.00 24.23 -9.44
CA ASP A 138 -31.35 24.14 -10.00
C ASP A 138 -31.39 23.74 -11.49
N TYR A 139 -30.22 23.48 -12.08
CA TYR A 139 -30.05 22.95 -13.44
C TYR A 139 -29.48 21.53 -13.40
N GLU A 140 -29.72 20.80 -14.50
CA GLU A 140 -29.23 19.43 -14.67
C GLU A 140 -27.73 19.39 -14.82
N ILE A 141 -27.07 18.50 -14.08
CA ILE A 141 -25.65 18.18 -14.26
C ILE A 141 -25.55 16.89 -15.07
N PRO A 142 -25.01 16.96 -16.30
CA PRO A 142 -24.81 15.79 -17.13
C PRO A 142 -23.79 14.79 -16.52
N TYR A 143 -23.76 13.61 -17.08
CA TYR A 143 -22.72 12.63 -16.73
C TYR A 143 -21.34 13.19 -17.06
N HIS A 144 -20.33 12.92 -16.23
CA HIS A 144 -19.00 13.53 -16.39
C HIS A 144 -18.37 13.30 -17.76
N ALA A 145 -18.60 12.15 -18.38
CA ALA A 145 -18.10 11.91 -19.75
C ALA A 145 -18.80 12.81 -20.77
N ASP A 146 -20.11 13.05 -20.61
CA ASP A 146 -20.87 13.95 -21.51
C ASP A 146 -20.40 15.41 -21.34
N ILE A 147 -20.09 15.83 -20.11
CA ILE A 147 -19.45 17.14 -19.87
C ILE A 147 -18.11 17.20 -20.61
N MET A 148 -17.23 16.20 -20.46
CA MET A 148 -15.93 16.19 -21.14
C MET A 148 -16.07 16.15 -22.66
N GLU A 149 -17.03 15.42 -23.19
CA GLU A 149 -17.34 15.35 -24.63
C GLU A 149 -17.78 16.72 -25.19
N SER A 150 -18.55 17.52 -24.43
CA SER A 150 -18.95 18.88 -24.86
C SER A 150 -17.76 19.83 -25.05
N PHE A 151 -16.63 19.55 -24.43
CA PHE A 151 -15.37 20.26 -24.63
C PHE A 151 -14.47 19.61 -25.70
N ASN A 152 -14.91 18.55 -26.41
CA ASN A 152 -14.06 17.67 -27.21
C ASN A 152 -12.85 17.19 -26.39
N GLY A 153 -13.04 17.00 -25.09
CA GLY A 153 -11.99 16.79 -24.08
C GLY A 153 -11.71 15.35 -23.76
N ILE A 154 -12.48 14.39 -24.27
CA ILE A 154 -12.28 12.95 -24.07
C ILE A 154 -12.60 12.17 -25.34
N ASP A 155 -11.80 11.13 -25.63
CA ASP A 155 -12.06 10.18 -26.71
C ASP A 155 -11.90 8.75 -26.20
N LEU A 156 -13.02 8.13 -25.86
CA LEU A 156 -13.10 6.76 -25.37
C LEU A 156 -13.08 5.73 -26.50
N ASP A 157 -13.58 6.11 -27.70
CA ASP A 157 -13.66 5.19 -28.83
C ASP A 157 -12.29 4.92 -29.43
N SER A 158 -11.46 5.94 -29.60
CA SER A 158 -10.07 5.75 -30.03
C SER A 158 -9.25 5.01 -28.99
N ALA A 159 -9.45 5.29 -27.71
CA ALA A 159 -8.79 4.56 -26.62
C ALA A 159 -9.14 3.07 -26.65
N ARG A 160 -10.41 2.73 -26.88
CA ARG A 160 -10.85 1.34 -27.01
C ARG A 160 -10.17 0.60 -28.16
N LYS A 161 -9.97 1.28 -29.29
CA LYS A 161 -9.25 0.69 -30.45
C LYS A 161 -7.78 0.43 -30.17
N VAL A 162 -7.14 1.30 -29.38
CA VAL A 162 -5.69 1.24 -29.08
C VAL A 162 -5.37 0.31 -27.92
N ALA A 163 -6.14 0.37 -26.83
CA ALA A 163 -5.78 -0.28 -25.57
C ALA A 163 -6.90 -1.12 -24.95
N GLY A 164 -8.12 -1.05 -25.49
CA GLY A 164 -9.29 -1.72 -24.92
C GLY A 164 -10.12 -0.81 -24.02
N ASN A 165 -11.10 -1.39 -23.34
CA ASN A 165 -11.93 -0.67 -22.37
C ASN A 165 -11.12 -0.28 -21.13
N GLY A 166 -11.55 0.78 -20.43
CA GLY A 166 -10.88 1.26 -19.21
C GLY A 166 -9.64 2.12 -19.48
N PHE A 167 -9.50 2.62 -20.72
CA PHE A 167 -8.50 3.62 -21.11
C PHE A 167 -9.19 4.84 -21.72
N TYR A 168 -8.48 5.95 -21.83
CA TYR A 168 -9.01 7.22 -22.33
C TYR A 168 -7.92 8.03 -23.05
N TYR A 169 -8.33 8.91 -23.94
CA TYR A 169 -7.56 10.09 -24.32
C TYR A 169 -8.21 11.31 -23.68
N LEU A 170 -7.43 12.16 -23.03
CA LEU A 170 -7.85 13.50 -22.65
C LEU A 170 -7.26 14.51 -23.64
N MET A 171 -8.05 15.54 -23.98
CA MET A 171 -7.68 16.51 -25.00
C MET A 171 -8.08 17.93 -24.59
N GLY A 172 -7.49 18.92 -25.25
CA GLY A 172 -7.85 20.32 -25.09
C GLY A 172 -7.81 20.83 -23.64
N ASP A 173 -8.81 21.59 -23.27
CA ASP A 173 -8.89 22.19 -21.93
C ASP A 173 -9.10 21.16 -20.81
N ILE A 174 -9.71 20.01 -21.09
CA ILE A 174 -9.83 18.92 -20.10
C ILE A 174 -8.46 18.30 -19.79
N ALA A 175 -7.63 18.06 -20.80
CA ALA A 175 -6.25 17.58 -20.60
C ALA A 175 -5.40 18.62 -19.87
N ARG A 176 -5.60 19.90 -20.16
CA ARG A 176 -4.93 21.01 -19.49
C ARG A 176 -5.36 21.09 -18.02
N LEU A 177 -6.66 20.96 -17.72
CA LEU A 177 -7.21 20.93 -16.37
C LEU A 177 -6.63 19.75 -15.57
N HIS A 178 -6.55 18.55 -16.17
CA HIS A 178 -5.92 17.39 -15.55
C HIS A 178 -4.46 17.68 -15.14
N SER A 179 -3.66 18.24 -16.05
CA SER A 179 -2.26 18.59 -15.77
C SER A 179 -2.13 19.71 -14.73
N ALA A 180 -3.04 20.68 -14.75
CA ALA A 180 -3.09 21.77 -13.80
C ALA A 180 -3.36 21.27 -12.37
N VAL A 181 -4.31 20.35 -12.19
CA VAL A 181 -4.62 19.74 -10.90
C VAL A 181 -3.42 19.01 -10.32
N ILE A 182 -2.69 18.23 -11.13
CA ILE A 182 -1.47 17.54 -10.68
C ILE A 182 -0.38 18.55 -10.29
N SER A 183 -0.15 19.57 -11.12
CA SER A 183 0.87 20.57 -10.84
C SER A 183 0.56 21.36 -9.57
N TYR A 184 -0.69 21.72 -9.37
CA TYR A 184 -1.16 22.35 -8.14
C TYR A 184 -0.96 21.45 -6.92
N ALA A 185 -1.38 20.19 -7.01
CA ALA A 185 -1.25 19.24 -5.90
C ALA A 185 0.22 18.98 -5.52
N ARG A 186 1.12 18.91 -6.50
CA ARG A 186 2.57 18.82 -6.25
C ARG A 186 3.07 20.02 -5.46
N ASP A 187 2.78 21.24 -5.91
CA ASP A 187 3.26 22.47 -5.28
C ASP A 187 2.62 22.68 -3.90
N PHE A 188 1.35 22.29 -3.76
CA PHE A 188 0.63 22.27 -2.50
C PHE A 188 1.34 21.40 -1.44
N MET A 189 1.83 20.22 -1.82
CA MET A 189 2.57 19.33 -0.91
C MET A 189 4.00 19.82 -0.63
N ILE A 190 4.70 20.36 -1.63
CA ILE A 190 6.02 20.98 -1.43
C ILE A 190 5.92 22.13 -0.42
N ASN A 191 4.91 22.99 -0.53
CA ASN A 191 4.67 24.10 0.38
C ASN A 191 4.32 23.65 1.82
N ARG A 192 3.92 22.37 1.99
CA ARG A 192 3.67 21.73 3.29
C ARG A 192 4.88 20.95 3.82
N GLY A 193 6.05 21.11 3.20
CA GLY A 193 7.32 20.55 3.65
C GLY A 193 7.57 19.11 3.19
N PHE A 194 6.81 18.59 2.23
CA PHE A 194 7.08 17.28 1.64
C PHE A 194 8.14 17.40 0.55
N THR A 195 9.10 16.49 0.56
CA THR A 195 10.10 16.40 -0.50
C THR A 195 9.48 15.74 -1.73
N TYR A 196 9.47 16.46 -2.85
CA TYR A 196 9.01 15.91 -4.13
C TYR A 196 10.04 14.95 -4.72
N CYS A 197 9.59 13.79 -5.17
CA CYS A 197 10.44 12.81 -5.86
C CYS A 197 9.71 12.19 -7.05
N ILE A 198 10.48 11.74 -8.04
CA ILE A 198 10.02 10.94 -9.18
C ILE A 198 10.61 9.55 -8.98
N PRO A 199 9.80 8.54 -8.61
CA PRO A 199 10.28 7.20 -8.33
C PRO A 199 10.33 6.34 -9.60
N PRO A 200 10.97 5.16 -9.56
CA PRO A 200 10.79 4.14 -10.59
C PRO A 200 9.32 3.72 -10.70
N PHE A 201 8.82 3.54 -11.94
CA PHE A 201 7.44 3.09 -12.18
C PHE A 201 7.34 1.57 -12.37
N MET A 202 8.44 0.86 -12.25
CA MET A 202 8.53 -0.60 -12.20
C MET A 202 9.34 -1.01 -10.99
N ILE A 203 8.86 -2.04 -10.29
CA ILE A 203 9.45 -2.53 -9.04
C ILE A 203 9.61 -4.05 -9.06
N ARG A 204 10.54 -4.58 -8.29
CA ARG A 204 10.79 -6.02 -8.16
C ARG A 204 9.78 -6.70 -7.24
N SER A 205 9.68 -8.02 -7.36
CA SER A 205 8.77 -8.85 -6.57
C SER A 205 8.96 -8.72 -5.05
N ASP A 206 10.19 -8.54 -4.58
CA ASP A 206 10.48 -8.34 -3.15
C ASP A 206 9.90 -7.03 -2.60
N VAL A 207 9.92 -5.95 -3.41
CA VAL A 207 9.25 -4.69 -3.07
C VAL A 207 7.73 -4.88 -3.10
N VAL A 208 7.17 -5.50 -4.16
CA VAL A 208 5.73 -5.74 -4.28
C VAL A 208 5.20 -6.48 -3.06
N THR A 209 5.81 -7.62 -2.71
CA THR A 209 5.40 -8.43 -1.55
C THR A 209 5.67 -7.74 -0.21
N GLY A 210 6.53 -6.73 -0.20
CA GLY A 210 6.79 -5.89 0.96
C GLY A 210 5.69 -4.87 1.24
N VAL A 211 5.06 -4.31 0.19
CA VAL A 211 4.14 -3.18 0.31
C VAL A 211 2.66 -3.56 0.26
N MET A 212 2.31 -4.74 -0.22
CA MET A 212 0.90 -5.19 -0.34
C MET A 212 0.72 -6.67 0.01
N SER A 213 -0.53 -7.09 0.14
CA SER A 213 -0.89 -8.49 0.31
C SER A 213 -0.83 -9.26 -1.03
N PHE A 214 -0.76 -10.59 -0.96
CA PHE A 214 -0.82 -11.44 -2.16
C PHE A 214 -2.13 -11.25 -2.93
N ALA A 215 -3.26 -11.10 -2.22
CA ALA A 215 -4.56 -10.90 -2.85
C ALA A 215 -4.59 -9.60 -3.66
N GLU A 216 -4.13 -8.51 -3.09
CA GLU A 216 -4.01 -7.21 -3.77
C GLU A 216 -3.07 -7.30 -4.98
N MET A 217 -1.91 -7.98 -4.85
CA MET A 217 -0.97 -8.18 -5.94
C MET A 217 -1.63 -8.86 -7.15
N TYR A 218 -2.37 -9.94 -6.93
CA TYR A 218 -3.08 -10.66 -8.00
C TYR A 218 -4.20 -9.83 -8.65
N ALA A 219 -4.93 -9.07 -7.85
CA ALA A 219 -6.04 -8.26 -8.32
C ALA A 219 -5.58 -7.02 -9.11
N MET A 220 -4.45 -6.44 -8.71
CA MET A 220 -4.03 -5.11 -9.14
C MET A 220 -2.86 -5.11 -10.13
N MET A 221 -1.78 -5.90 -9.88
CA MET A 221 -0.49 -5.65 -10.51
C MET A 221 -0.34 -6.28 -11.89
N TYR A 222 0.20 -5.50 -12.85
CA TYR A 222 0.73 -6.01 -14.12
C TYR A 222 2.17 -6.46 -13.93
N LYS A 223 2.50 -7.66 -14.42
CA LYS A 223 3.87 -8.20 -14.43
C LYS A 223 4.44 -8.12 -15.83
N ILE A 224 5.71 -7.74 -15.95
CA ILE A 224 6.45 -7.82 -17.21
C ILE A 224 6.84 -9.28 -17.46
N GLU A 225 6.50 -9.77 -18.65
CA GLU A 225 6.84 -11.14 -19.04
C GLU A 225 8.35 -11.30 -19.20
N GLY A 226 8.88 -12.39 -18.65
CA GLY A 226 10.31 -12.72 -18.72
C GLY A 226 11.20 -11.97 -17.74
N GLU A 227 10.66 -11.04 -16.95
CA GLU A 227 11.43 -10.23 -15.99
C GLU A 227 10.84 -10.25 -14.57
N ASP A 228 11.69 -9.99 -13.57
CA ASP A 228 11.23 -9.75 -12.20
C ASP A 228 10.87 -8.27 -12.01
N LEU A 229 9.92 -7.80 -12.83
CA LEU A 229 9.42 -6.43 -12.78
C LEU A 229 7.89 -6.40 -12.83
N TYR A 230 7.33 -5.48 -12.05
CA TYR A 230 5.90 -5.18 -11.97
C TYR A 230 5.68 -3.69 -12.16
N ILE A 231 4.69 -3.32 -12.95
CA ILE A 231 4.29 -1.91 -13.13
C ILE A 231 3.50 -1.48 -11.89
N ILE A 232 3.81 -0.31 -11.34
CA ILE A 232 3.19 0.18 -10.10
C ILE A 232 1.71 0.53 -10.26
N GLY A 233 0.91 0.21 -9.23
CA GLY A 233 -0.48 0.68 -9.09
C GLY A 233 -0.60 1.99 -8.32
N THR A 234 0.51 2.47 -7.73
CA THR A 234 0.65 3.72 -6.99
C THR A 234 2.13 3.99 -6.74
N SER A 235 2.54 5.26 -6.68
CA SER A 235 3.93 5.61 -6.33
C SER A 235 4.30 5.28 -4.88
N GLU A 236 3.34 5.06 -3.99
CA GLU A 236 3.59 4.53 -2.65
C GLU A 236 4.52 3.32 -2.68
N HIS A 237 4.26 2.38 -3.59
CA HIS A 237 5.03 1.15 -3.70
C HIS A 237 6.53 1.41 -3.89
N SER A 238 6.87 2.29 -4.83
CA SER A 238 8.25 2.67 -5.10
C SER A 238 8.84 3.55 -4.02
N MET A 239 8.05 4.47 -3.47
CA MET A 239 8.53 5.40 -2.44
C MET A 239 8.86 4.67 -1.12
N ILE A 240 8.03 3.72 -0.71
CA ILE A 240 8.31 2.87 0.46
C ILE A 240 9.43 1.89 0.12
N GLY A 241 9.43 1.31 -1.09
CA GLY A 241 10.49 0.44 -1.58
C GLY A 241 11.87 1.09 -1.62
N LYS A 242 11.97 2.42 -1.71
CA LYS A 242 13.22 3.20 -1.59
C LYS A 242 14.00 2.86 -0.31
N PHE A 243 13.31 2.48 0.75
CA PHE A 243 13.91 2.22 2.06
C PHE A 243 14.15 0.72 2.33
N ILE A 244 13.99 -0.16 1.33
CA ILE A 244 14.23 -1.60 1.51
C ILE A 244 15.63 -1.86 2.08
N ASP A 245 15.69 -2.73 3.11
CA ASP A 245 16.91 -3.15 3.83
C ASP A 245 17.77 -1.96 4.33
N THR A 246 17.11 -0.86 4.72
CA THR A 246 17.77 0.36 5.18
C THR A 246 17.67 0.49 6.70
N ILE A 247 18.74 1.02 7.32
CA ILE A 247 18.75 1.48 8.70
C ILE A 247 18.81 3.01 8.68
N ILE A 248 17.71 3.65 9.06
CA ILE A 248 17.57 5.10 9.05
C ILE A 248 18.07 5.66 10.39
N PRO A 249 18.95 6.66 10.42
CA PRO A 249 19.25 7.40 11.65
C PRO A 249 17.98 8.04 12.21
N GLU A 250 17.78 7.94 13.53
CA GLU A 250 16.55 8.43 14.16
C GLU A 250 16.34 9.93 13.98
N GLU A 251 17.42 10.70 13.96
CA GLU A 251 17.43 12.14 13.73
C GLU A 251 17.00 12.57 12.31
N GLU A 252 16.98 11.63 11.37
CA GLU A 252 16.52 11.88 10.01
C GLU A 252 15.01 11.62 9.81
N LEU A 253 14.30 11.17 10.84
CA LEU A 253 12.86 10.99 10.83
C LEU A 253 12.14 12.29 11.24
N PRO A 254 10.93 12.56 10.73
CA PRO A 254 10.23 11.75 9.73
C PRO A 254 10.75 11.95 8.30
N LYS A 255 10.64 10.93 7.44
CA LYS A 255 10.76 11.08 6.00
C LYS A 255 9.39 11.39 5.42
N THR A 256 9.21 12.57 4.87
CA THR A 256 7.96 13.03 4.24
C THR A 256 8.20 13.21 2.75
N LEU A 257 7.62 12.33 1.92
CA LEU A 257 7.78 12.34 0.47
C LEU A 257 6.45 12.52 -0.23
N THR A 258 6.44 13.25 -1.33
CA THR A 258 5.33 13.34 -2.25
C THR A 258 5.79 13.03 -3.67
N SER A 259 4.94 12.41 -4.47
CA SER A 259 5.33 11.91 -5.77
C SER A 259 4.16 11.88 -6.73
N TYR A 260 4.42 12.30 -7.95
CA TYR A 260 3.59 12.03 -9.11
C TYR A 260 3.98 10.70 -9.75
N SER A 261 3.01 9.93 -10.18
CA SER A 261 3.23 8.78 -11.06
C SER A 261 2.02 8.44 -11.92
N PRO A 262 2.22 7.83 -13.10
CA PRO A 262 1.21 6.97 -13.69
C PRO A 262 0.98 5.77 -12.77
N CYS A 263 -0.25 5.26 -12.78
CA CYS A 263 -0.70 4.12 -12.00
C CYS A 263 -1.41 3.15 -12.93
N PHE A 264 -1.13 1.86 -12.79
CA PHE A 264 -1.69 0.81 -13.64
C PHE A 264 -2.34 -0.26 -12.77
N ARG A 265 -3.63 -0.53 -13.01
CA ARG A 265 -4.39 -1.51 -12.22
C ARG A 265 -5.21 -2.42 -13.12
N LYS A 266 -5.17 -3.72 -12.85
CA LYS A 266 -5.98 -4.72 -13.58
C LYS A 266 -7.46 -4.62 -13.27
N GLU A 267 -7.84 -4.02 -12.14
CA GLU A 267 -9.23 -3.87 -11.68
C GLU A 267 -10.04 -5.18 -11.74
N LYS A 268 -9.39 -6.32 -11.45
CA LYS A 268 -10.05 -7.62 -11.47
C LYS A 268 -11.12 -7.71 -10.38
N GLY A 269 -12.33 -8.13 -10.77
CA GLY A 269 -13.46 -8.33 -9.85
C GLY A 269 -14.32 -7.09 -9.63
N ALA A 270 -13.99 -5.97 -10.25
CA ALA A 270 -14.79 -4.77 -10.20
C ALA A 270 -15.83 -4.79 -11.34
N HIS A 271 -17.08 -5.13 -11.03
CA HIS A 271 -18.18 -5.12 -11.98
C HIS A 271 -19.26 -4.12 -11.54
N GLY A 272 -19.80 -3.36 -12.49
CA GLY A 272 -21.16 -2.80 -12.40
C GLY A 272 -21.34 -1.34 -12.03
N LEU A 273 -20.33 -0.52 -11.77
CA LEU A 273 -20.52 0.91 -11.51
C LEU A 273 -19.73 1.77 -12.50
N GLU A 274 -20.49 2.54 -13.31
CA GLU A 274 -19.98 3.57 -14.23
C GLU A 274 -18.85 3.10 -15.17
N GLU A 275 -19.13 2.10 -16.01
CA GLU A 275 -18.16 1.55 -16.99
C GLU A 275 -17.74 2.55 -18.07
N ARG A 276 -18.56 3.61 -18.34
CA ARG A 276 -18.23 4.69 -19.27
C ARG A 276 -17.57 5.84 -18.51
N GLY A 277 -16.51 6.42 -19.07
CA GLY A 277 -15.83 7.57 -18.49
C GLY A 277 -14.55 7.22 -17.76
N VAL A 278 -14.25 7.94 -16.67
CA VAL A 278 -12.94 7.87 -16.00
C VAL A 278 -13.02 7.45 -14.52
N TYR A 279 -14.15 6.93 -14.07
CA TYR A 279 -14.32 6.56 -12.66
C TYR A 279 -13.49 5.33 -12.27
N ARG A 280 -13.50 4.29 -13.12
CA ARG A 280 -12.75 3.05 -12.94
C ARG A 280 -12.01 2.68 -14.22
N ILE A 281 -10.70 2.77 -14.19
CA ILE A 281 -9.83 2.71 -15.34
C ILE A 281 -8.55 1.94 -15.04
N HIS A 282 -7.93 1.38 -16.07
CA HIS A 282 -6.69 0.59 -15.95
C HIS A 282 -5.44 1.44 -15.85
N GLN A 283 -5.49 2.67 -16.39
CA GLN A 283 -4.38 3.62 -16.36
C GLN A 283 -4.89 4.98 -15.89
N PHE A 284 -4.24 5.54 -14.88
CA PHE A 284 -4.51 6.89 -14.39
C PHE A 284 -3.23 7.49 -13.82
N GLU A 285 -3.30 8.74 -13.41
CA GLU A 285 -2.20 9.45 -12.78
C GLU A 285 -2.59 9.82 -11.35
N LYS A 286 -1.60 9.92 -10.48
CA LYS A 286 -1.80 10.23 -9.07
C LYS A 286 -0.64 11.02 -8.49
N GLN A 287 -0.96 12.03 -7.70
CA GLN A 287 -0.05 12.62 -6.73
C GLN A 287 -0.29 11.93 -5.39
N GLU A 288 0.77 11.35 -4.84
CA GLU A 288 0.76 10.58 -3.60
C GLU A 288 1.60 11.24 -2.53
N MET A 289 1.34 10.95 -1.26
CA MET A 289 2.18 11.31 -0.14
C MET A 289 2.44 10.11 0.75
N ILE A 290 3.67 9.96 1.24
CA ILE A 290 4.06 8.97 2.22
C ILE A 290 4.80 9.59 3.39
N VAL A 291 4.71 8.92 4.53
CA VAL A 291 5.50 9.21 5.71
C VAL A 291 6.15 7.94 6.23
N VAL A 292 7.46 8.03 6.53
CA VAL A 292 8.18 7.04 7.33
C VAL A 292 8.57 7.73 8.63
N CYS A 293 8.07 7.24 9.76
CA CYS A 293 8.21 7.92 11.04
C CYS A 293 8.44 6.95 12.21
N LYS A 294 8.62 7.52 13.41
CA LYS A 294 8.63 6.78 14.65
C LYS A 294 7.24 6.22 14.96
N PRO A 295 7.13 5.05 15.63
CA PRO A 295 5.84 4.47 15.98
C PRO A 295 4.89 5.43 16.72
N GLU A 296 5.41 6.17 17.70
CA GLU A 296 4.64 7.12 18.51
C GLU A 296 4.14 8.35 17.74
N GLU A 297 4.75 8.66 16.60
CA GLU A 297 4.37 9.79 15.76
C GLU A 297 3.29 9.42 14.73
N SER A 298 3.06 8.12 14.48
CA SER A 298 2.19 7.68 13.39
C SER A 298 0.72 8.13 13.52
N PRO A 299 0.10 8.24 14.72
CA PRO A 299 -1.25 8.78 14.82
C PRO A 299 -1.35 10.24 14.38
N MET A 300 -0.39 11.07 14.79
CA MET A 300 -0.34 12.49 14.40
C MET A 300 -0.12 12.65 12.89
N TRP A 301 0.77 11.84 12.29
CA TRP A 301 0.99 11.86 10.85
C TRP A 301 -0.22 11.36 10.07
N PHE A 302 -0.93 10.37 10.58
CA PHE A 302 -2.17 9.88 9.99
C PHE A 302 -3.20 11.00 9.85
N ASP A 303 -3.41 11.77 10.92
CA ASP A 303 -4.34 12.90 10.90
C ASP A 303 -3.91 14.00 9.94
N LYS A 304 -2.62 14.32 9.89
CA LYS A 304 -2.08 15.31 8.94
C LYS A 304 -2.25 14.88 7.47
N LEU A 305 -2.08 13.58 7.19
CA LEU A 305 -2.16 13.09 5.82
C LEU A 305 -3.58 13.21 5.24
N TRP A 306 -4.61 12.73 5.92
CA TRP A 306 -5.96 12.85 5.39
C TRP A 306 -6.44 14.31 5.38
N GLN A 307 -6.01 15.14 6.35
CA GLN A 307 -6.31 16.57 6.36
C GLN A 307 -5.72 17.29 5.13
N ASN A 308 -4.52 16.90 4.66
CA ASN A 308 -3.94 17.49 3.44
C ASN A 308 -4.85 17.27 2.22
N THR A 309 -5.47 16.12 2.08
CA THR A 309 -6.41 15.85 0.99
C THR A 309 -7.69 16.67 1.14
N VAL A 310 -8.25 16.73 2.35
CA VAL A 310 -9.40 17.59 2.65
C VAL A 310 -9.13 19.05 2.27
N ASP A 311 -7.99 19.58 2.70
CA ASP A 311 -7.60 20.97 2.46
C ASP A 311 -7.42 21.26 0.96
N LEU A 312 -6.83 20.30 0.20
CA LEU A 312 -6.65 20.46 -1.24
C LEU A 312 -8.02 20.52 -1.95
N PHE A 313 -8.93 19.62 -1.65
CA PHE A 313 -10.27 19.63 -2.26
C PHE A 313 -11.05 20.88 -1.88
N ARG A 314 -10.95 21.31 -0.62
CA ARG A 314 -11.55 22.54 -0.13
C ARG A 314 -11.01 23.79 -0.83
N SER A 315 -9.71 23.83 -1.14
CA SER A 315 -9.11 24.94 -1.89
C SER A 315 -9.58 25.03 -3.35
N LEU A 316 -10.23 23.99 -3.84
CA LEU A 316 -10.85 23.91 -5.16
C LEU A 316 -12.39 23.99 -5.10
N ASP A 317 -12.94 24.50 -4.00
CA ASP A 317 -14.38 24.69 -3.74
C ASP A 317 -15.20 23.40 -3.80
N ILE A 318 -14.60 22.23 -3.54
CA ILE A 318 -15.24 20.94 -3.56
C ILE A 318 -15.57 20.51 -2.12
N PRO A 319 -16.85 20.29 -1.77
CA PRO A 319 -17.25 19.73 -0.48
C PRO A 319 -16.77 18.28 -0.37
N VAL A 320 -16.25 17.92 0.81
CA VAL A 320 -15.78 16.57 1.10
C VAL A 320 -16.28 16.10 2.45
N ARG A 321 -16.26 14.79 2.67
CA ARG A 321 -16.39 14.17 3.99
C ARG A 321 -15.30 13.16 4.22
N THR A 322 -15.07 12.79 5.47
CA THR A 322 -14.17 11.70 5.87
C THR A 322 -14.96 10.54 6.45
N LEU A 323 -14.61 9.31 6.04
CA LEU A 323 -15.13 8.06 6.54
C LEU A 323 -14.03 7.27 7.20
N GLU A 324 -14.20 6.86 8.45
CA GLU A 324 -13.33 5.86 9.07
C GLU A 324 -13.73 4.48 8.58
N CYS A 325 -12.78 3.77 7.97
CA CYS A 325 -13.00 2.43 7.45
C CYS A 325 -13.19 1.44 8.60
N CYS A 326 -14.21 0.61 8.52
CA CYS A 326 -14.45 -0.45 9.48
C CYS A 326 -13.50 -1.64 9.28
N SER A 327 -13.45 -2.53 10.26
CA SER A 327 -12.50 -3.63 10.33
C SER A 327 -12.54 -4.59 9.13
N GLY A 328 -13.72 -4.84 8.56
CA GLY A 328 -13.91 -5.74 7.41
C GLY A 328 -13.50 -5.11 6.08
N ASP A 329 -13.52 -3.77 5.99
CA ASP A 329 -13.09 -3.03 4.81
C ASP A 329 -11.57 -2.78 4.77
N LEU A 330 -10.88 -2.89 5.91
CA LEU A 330 -9.44 -2.69 5.97
C LEU A 330 -8.65 -3.78 5.24
N ALA A 331 -7.79 -3.41 4.30
CA ALA A 331 -6.81 -4.32 3.71
C ALA A 331 -5.89 -4.94 4.78
N ASP A 332 -5.30 -6.10 4.49
CA ASP A 332 -4.60 -6.93 5.49
C ASP A 332 -3.40 -6.24 6.18
N LEU A 333 -2.74 -5.31 5.51
CA LEU A 333 -1.58 -4.61 6.08
C LEU A 333 -1.96 -3.38 6.91
N LYS A 334 -3.18 -2.85 6.72
CA LYS A 334 -3.61 -1.60 7.36
C LYS A 334 -3.93 -1.81 8.84
N VAL A 335 -3.46 -0.88 9.65
CA VAL A 335 -3.81 -0.74 11.08
C VAL A 335 -5.07 0.12 11.21
N LYS A 336 -5.15 1.18 10.42
CA LYS A 336 -6.25 2.13 10.39
C LYS A 336 -6.32 2.79 9.02
N SER A 337 -7.54 3.14 8.57
CA SER A 337 -7.75 3.87 7.32
C SER A 337 -8.89 4.88 7.46
N VAL A 338 -8.73 6.01 6.78
CA VAL A 338 -9.78 7.02 6.59
C VAL A 338 -9.88 7.34 5.11
N ASP A 339 -11.06 7.20 4.55
CA ASP A 339 -11.34 7.61 3.20
C ASP A 339 -11.81 9.06 3.16
N VAL A 340 -11.36 9.78 2.14
CA VAL A 340 -11.86 11.11 1.80
C VAL A 340 -12.78 10.95 0.61
N GLU A 341 -14.01 11.43 0.76
CA GLU A 341 -15.01 11.38 -0.29
C GLU A 341 -15.42 12.78 -0.71
N ALA A 342 -15.57 13.01 -2.02
CA ALA A 342 -16.02 14.27 -2.59
C ALA A 342 -17.54 14.23 -2.89
N TRP A 343 -18.19 15.38 -2.79
CA TRP A 343 -19.59 15.53 -3.12
C TRP A 343 -19.82 15.46 -4.64
N SER A 344 -20.80 14.67 -5.05
CA SER A 344 -21.36 14.65 -6.41
C SER A 344 -22.75 15.28 -6.40
N PRO A 345 -22.90 16.52 -6.91
CA PRO A 345 -24.20 17.15 -7.02
C PRO A 345 -25.16 16.38 -7.97
N ARG A 346 -24.62 15.73 -9.01
CA ARG A 346 -25.38 14.89 -9.94
C ARG A 346 -26.01 13.68 -9.26
N GLN A 347 -25.19 12.96 -8.48
CA GLN A 347 -25.65 11.75 -7.79
C GLN A 347 -26.28 12.03 -6.42
N LYS A 348 -26.14 13.27 -5.91
CA LYS A 348 -26.56 13.69 -4.56
C LYS A 348 -25.98 12.80 -3.46
N LYS A 349 -24.75 12.38 -3.65
CA LYS A 349 -23.99 11.55 -2.71
C LYS A 349 -22.49 11.86 -2.78
N TYR A 350 -21.77 11.40 -1.77
CA TYR A 350 -20.30 11.42 -1.76
C TYR A 350 -19.75 10.17 -2.43
N PHE A 351 -18.54 10.26 -2.98
CA PHE A 351 -17.77 9.14 -3.54
C PHE A 351 -16.27 9.29 -3.21
N GLU A 352 -15.59 8.18 -3.05
CA GLU A 352 -14.19 8.11 -2.66
C GLU A 352 -13.27 8.77 -3.68
N VAL A 353 -12.41 9.68 -3.20
CA VAL A 353 -11.37 10.38 -3.97
C VAL A 353 -9.97 10.19 -3.41
N GLY A 354 -9.83 9.62 -2.23
CA GLY A 354 -8.57 9.29 -1.60
C GLY A 354 -8.76 8.40 -0.39
N SER A 355 -7.74 7.60 -0.08
CA SER A 355 -7.73 6.71 1.08
C SER A 355 -6.41 6.86 1.82
N CYS A 356 -6.49 7.35 3.06
CA CYS A 356 -5.36 7.49 3.97
C CYS A 356 -5.17 6.20 4.76
N SER A 357 -3.94 5.71 4.82
CA SER A 357 -3.64 4.45 5.49
C SER A 357 -2.47 4.57 6.46
N ASN A 358 -2.65 4.04 7.66
CA ASN A 358 -1.57 3.74 8.59
C ASN A 358 -1.31 2.23 8.52
N LEU A 359 -0.09 1.84 8.14
CA LEU A 359 0.33 0.44 8.01
C LEU A 359 1.08 -0.05 9.26
N GLY A 360 1.32 0.83 10.25
CA GLY A 360 2.19 0.51 11.38
C GLY A 360 3.55 0.03 10.89
N ASP A 361 4.05 -1.05 11.47
CA ASP A 361 5.33 -1.65 11.10
C ASP A 361 5.24 -2.73 10.01
N ALA A 362 4.06 -2.98 9.43
CA ALA A 362 3.84 -4.12 8.54
C ALA A 362 4.73 -4.10 7.30
N GLN A 363 4.82 -2.97 6.60
CA GLN A 363 5.70 -2.81 5.45
C GLN A 363 7.17 -2.75 5.88
N ALA A 364 7.48 -2.04 6.95
CA ALA A 364 8.84 -1.93 7.47
C ALA A 364 9.41 -3.31 7.87
N ARG A 365 8.60 -4.18 8.46
CA ARG A 365 9.00 -5.55 8.81
C ARG A 365 9.30 -6.40 7.58
N ARG A 366 8.46 -6.31 6.55
CA ARG A 366 8.65 -7.04 5.29
C ARG A 366 9.86 -6.55 4.51
N LEU A 367 10.05 -5.23 4.44
CA LEU A 367 11.12 -4.57 3.70
C LEU A 367 12.39 -4.33 4.54
N LYS A 368 12.38 -4.72 5.82
CA LYS A 368 13.49 -4.53 6.78
C LYS A 368 13.89 -3.05 6.95
N ILE A 369 12.91 -2.16 7.01
CA ILE A 369 13.11 -0.73 7.26
C ILE A 369 13.27 -0.52 8.77
N ARG A 370 14.49 -0.32 9.22
CA ARG A 370 14.83 -0.19 10.64
C ARG A 370 15.27 1.24 10.96
N VAL A 371 15.10 1.62 12.20
CA VAL A 371 15.58 2.90 12.73
C VAL A 371 16.68 2.63 13.74
N ASN A 372 17.75 3.40 13.68
CA ASN A 372 18.85 3.34 14.64
C ASN A 372 18.57 4.35 15.77
N GLY A 373 17.81 3.91 16.78
CA GLY A 373 17.47 4.71 17.94
C GLY A 373 18.60 4.74 18.99
N LYS A 374 18.39 5.55 20.03
CA LYS A 374 19.31 5.64 21.18
C LYS A 374 19.20 4.37 22.02
N GLY A 375 20.10 3.40 21.75
CA GLY A 375 20.22 2.17 22.55
C GLY A 375 19.70 0.91 21.89
N GLU A 376 18.75 0.99 20.98
CA GLU A 376 18.21 -0.17 20.24
C GLU A 376 17.76 0.19 18.80
N LYS A 377 17.68 -0.83 17.97
CA LYS A 377 17.09 -0.73 16.64
C LYS A 377 15.62 -1.15 16.72
N TYR A 378 14.76 -0.37 16.08
CA TYR A 378 13.32 -0.67 15.97
C TYR A 378 12.83 -0.52 14.53
N LEU A 379 11.61 -0.97 14.25
CA LEU A 379 10.99 -0.84 12.94
C LEU A 379 10.29 0.52 12.83
N ALA A 380 10.43 1.17 11.68
CA ALA A 380 9.67 2.37 11.37
C ALA A 380 8.19 2.07 11.18
N HIS A 381 7.33 3.07 11.36
CA HIS A 381 5.96 3.05 10.86
C HIS A 381 5.89 3.72 9.49
N THR A 382 5.00 3.22 8.64
CA THR A 382 4.75 3.76 7.30
C THR A 382 3.30 4.15 7.13
N LEU A 383 3.08 5.29 6.47
CA LEU A 383 1.77 5.83 6.18
C LEU A 383 1.73 6.34 4.75
N ASN A 384 0.57 6.34 4.16
CA ASN A 384 0.34 6.92 2.83
C ASN A 384 -1.04 7.55 2.72
N ASN A 385 -1.18 8.45 1.77
CA ASN A 385 -2.47 8.96 1.33
C ASN A 385 -2.38 9.51 -0.09
N THR A 386 -3.47 9.43 -0.81
CA THR A 386 -3.66 10.12 -2.08
C THR A 386 -3.80 11.62 -1.84
N VAL A 387 -2.92 12.43 -2.43
CA VAL A 387 -3.12 13.87 -2.51
C VAL A 387 -4.26 14.17 -3.47
N VAL A 388 -4.14 13.66 -4.70
CA VAL A 388 -5.17 13.72 -5.73
C VAL A 388 -4.95 12.62 -6.77
N ALA A 389 -6.04 12.02 -7.23
CA ALA A 389 -6.09 11.19 -8.43
C ALA A 389 -7.01 11.89 -9.44
N PRO A 390 -6.44 12.57 -10.47
CA PRO A 390 -7.19 13.43 -11.37
C PRO A 390 -8.47 12.84 -11.98
N PRO A 391 -8.54 11.54 -12.35
CA PRO A 391 -9.77 11.01 -12.92
C PRO A 391 -10.99 11.19 -12.02
N ARG A 392 -10.91 10.80 -10.75
CA ARG A 392 -11.99 11.01 -9.78
C ARG A 392 -12.10 12.48 -9.37
N MET A 393 -10.97 13.17 -9.24
CA MET A 393 -10.96 14.62 -9.01
C MET A 393 -11.67 15.37 -10.15
N LEU A 394 -11.42 15.01 -11.41
CA LEU A 394 -12.10 15.65 -12.55
C LEU A 394 -13.61 15.46 -12.49
N ILE A 395 -14.10 14.29 -12.08
CA ILE A 395 -15.53 14.07 -11.89
C ILE A 395 -16.07 15.06 -10.87
N ALA A 396 -15.47 15.09 -9.67
CA ALA A 396 -15.88 16.01 -8.60
C ALA A 396 -15.75 17.48 -9.04
N PHE A 397 -14.63 17.82 -9.69
CA PHE A 397 -14.37 19.18 -10.16
C PHE A 397 -15.40 19.66 -11.18
N LEU A 398 -15.63 18.87 -12.21
CA LEU A 398 -16.57 19.22 -13.28
C LEU A 398 -17.99 19.34 -12.73
N GLU A 399 -18.46 18.41 -11.92
CA GLU A 399 -19.81 18.44 -11.37
C GLU A 399 -20.04 19.60 -10.39
N ASN A 400 -19.04 19.99 -9.58
CA ASN A 400 -19.18 21.09 -8.61
C ASN A 400 -18.93 22.48 -9.22
N ASN A 401 -18.23 22.59 -10.35
CA ASN A 401 -17.88 23.86 -10.97
C ASN A 401 -18.59 24.13 -12.30
N LEU A 402 -19.46 23.20 -12.78
CA LEU A 402 -20.28 23.41 -13.98
C LEU A 402 -21.25 24.56 -13.73
N GLN A 403 -21.44 25.39 -14.75
CA GLN A 403 -22.39 26.51 -14.74
C GLN A 403 -23.60 26.20 -15.64
N ALA A 404 -24.69 26.96 -15.48
CA ALA A 404 -25.90 26.77 -16.26
C ALA A 404 -25.71 26.94 -17.77
N ASP A 405 -24.71 27.69 -18.20
CA ASP A 405 -24.36 27.89 -19.63
C ASP A 405 -23.44 26.79 -20.18
N GLY A 406 -23.10 25.78 -19.38
CA GLY A 406 -22.20 24.68 -19.73
C GLY A 406 -20.73 24.98 -19.55
N SER A 407 -20.36 26.21 -19.18
CA SER A 407 -18.97 26.52 -18.80
C SER A 407 -18.60 25.89 -17.48
N VAL A 408 -17.30 25.69 -17.24
CA VAL A 408 -16.78 25.21 -15.95
C VAL A 408 -15.90 26.30 -15.35
N SER A 409 -16.28 26.77 -14.17
CA SER A 409 -15.48 27.79 -13.45
C SER A 409 -14.17 27.21 -12.92
N ILE A 410 -13.12 28.03 -12.93
CA ILE A 410 -11.81 27.67 -12.40
C ILE A 410 -11.59 28.42 -11.08
N PRO A 411 -11.54 27.72 -9.92
CA PRO A 411 -11.23 28.29 -8.64
C PRO A 411 -9.91 29.07 -8.65
N GLU A 412 -9.82 30.12 -7.84
CA GLU A 412 -8.67 31.02 -7.82
C GLU A 412 -7.35 30.28 -7.62
N ALA A 413 -7.30 29.30 -6.72
CA ALA A 413 -6.12 28.49 -6.44
C ALA A 413 -5.53 27.78 -7.68
N LEU A 414 -6.38 27.47 -8.68
CA LEU A 414 -5.97 26.73 -9.88
C LEU A 414 -5.68 27.62 -11.09
N ARG A 415 -6.11 28.91 -11.08
CA ARG A 415 -6.02 29.80 -12.25
C ARG A 415 -4.60 29.98 -12.80
N SER A 416 -3.60 30.11 -11.93
CA SER A 416 -2.19 30.24 -12.34
C SER A 416 -1.70 29.04 -13.14
N TYR A 417 -2.20 27.83 -12.84
CA TYR A 417 -1.89 26.59 -13.54
C TYR A 417 -2.69 26.44 -14.85
N MET A 418 -3.77 27.21 -14.98
CA MET A 418 -4.63 27.29 -16.17
C MET A 418 -4.34 28.52 -17.05
N GLY A 419 -3.17 29.19 -16.84
CA GLY A 419 -2.77 30.37 -17.61
C GLY A 419 -3.63 31.61 -17.33
N GLY A 420 -4.18 31.71 -16.12
CA GLY A 420 -4.99 32.83 -15.66
C GLY A 420 -6.47 32.74 -16.04
N MET A 421 -6.91 31.65 -16.68
CA MET A 421 -8.34 31.46 -17.02
C MET A 421 -9.20 31.32 -15.78
N SER A 422 -10.32 32.04 -15.76
CA SER A 422 -11.34 31.96 -14.70
C SER A 422 -12.44 30.94 -15.02
N ALA A 423 -12.55 30.49 -16.28
CA ALA A 423 -13.46 29.45 -16.74
C ALA A 423 -12.95 28.82 -18.03
N ILE A 424 -13.40 27.61 -18.33
CA ILE A 424 -13.33 26.97 -19.65
C ILE A 424 -14.73 26.87 -20.21
N THR A 425 -14.87 26.96 -21.54
CA THR A 425 -16.15 26.94 -22.22
C THR A 425 -16.21 25.77 -23.22
N PRO A 426 -17.37 25.09 -23.32
CA PRO A 426 -17.51 24.00 -24.26
C PRO A 426 -17.30 24.48 -25.70
N ASN A 427 -16.81 23.58 -26.56
CA ASN A 427 -16.68 23.86 -27.98
C ASN A 427 -18.10 23.89 -28.61
N LYS A 428 -18.39 24.94 -29.36
CA LYS A 428 -19.67 25.09 -30.07
C LYS A 428 -19.78 24.13 -31.25
#